data_6bcd55edd6e83f4ec064e569737bcdba
#
_entry.id   6bcd55edd6e83f4ec064e569737bcdba
#
_cell.length_a   1.000
_cell.length_b   1.000
_cell.length_c   1.000
_cell.angle_alpha   90.00
_cell.angle_beta   90.00
_cell.angle_gamma   90.00
#
_symmetry.space_group_name_H-M   'P 1'
#
loop_
_entity.id
_entity.type
_entity.pdbx_description
1 polymer ?
#
loop_
_entity_poly.entity_id
_entity_poly.type
_entity_poly.pdbx_seq_one_letter_code
_entity_poly.pdbx_strand_id
1 'polypeptide(L)'
;MKIFIIILLLIFTSYSADFADDSLIQKVEKKYNKFAKNRFVALNKLIKKIENSDTKTKLEKVNDFFNAVKYGDDKDIYGVSDYWASPYEFLAKDKGDCEDYVIAKYFALKHLGIPTSKMFLSYVKVKGATDTHMVLSYFESPNSEPLILDSIRKIIFPASKRDDLTPIYNFNPNILDKGSKTAAHRKWDVVLKNFREKKI
;
A
#
# COMPACT_ATOMS: atom_id res chain seq x y z
N MET A 1 -39.83 35.22 -28.45
CA MET A 1 -38.45 35.37 -28.01
C MET A 1 -38.05 34.07 -27.34
N LYS A 2 -37.24 33.20 -28.00
CA LYS A 2 -36.82 31.88 -27.47
C LYS A 2 -35.49 32.10 -26.75
N ILE A 3 -35.50 31.89 -25.41
CA ILE A 3 -34.28 31.96 -24.56
C ILE A 3 -33.53 30.65 -24.74
N PHE A 4 -32.37 30.66 -25.38
CA PHE A 4 -31.43 29.53 -25.39
C PHE A 4 -30.63 29.54 -24.09
N ILE A 5 -30.89 28.60 -23.20
CA ILE A 5 -30.08 28.36 -22.01
C ILE A 5 -28.87 27.51 -22.46
N ILE A 6 -27.70 28.15 -22.54
CA ILE A 6 -26.42 27.43 -22.73
C ILE A 6 -25.99 26.85 -21.39
N ILE A 7 -26.15 25.52 -21.23
CA ILE A 7 -25.61 24.81 -20.08
C ILE A 7 -24.11 24.61 -20.34
N LEU A 8 -23.31 25.41 -19.64
CA LEU A 8 -21.85 25.27 -19.62
C LEU A 8 -21.49 24.08 -18.75
N LEU A 9 -21.22 22.92 -19.36
CA LEU A 9 -20.67 21.76 -18.65
C LEU A 9 -19.23 22.06 -18.23
N LEU A 10 -19.04 22.48 -16.97
CA LEU A 10 -17.72 22.54 -16.33
C LEU A 10 -17.20 21.13 -16.12
N ILE A 11 -16.33 20.67 -17.01
CA ILE A 11 -15.58 19.42 -16.83
C ILE A 11 -14.54 19.73 -15.74
N PHE A 12 -14.86 19.38 -14.48
CA PHE A 12 -13.87 19.32 -13.43
C PHE A 12 -12.96 18.11 -13.70
N THR A 13 -11.83 18.34 -14.33
CA THR A 13 -10.72 17.38 -14.29
C THR A 13 -10.18 17.41 -12.88
N SER A 14 -10.61 16.47 -12.05
CA SER A 14 -9.98 16.26 -10.74
C SER A 14 -8.56 15.76 -10.98
N TYR A 15 -7.61 16.68 -10.92
CA TYR A 15 -6.20 16.34 -10.92
C TYR A 15 -5.91 15.63 -9.60
N SER A 16 -5.66 14.33 -9.65
CA SER A 16 -5.22 13.60 -8.45
C SER A 16 -3.86 14.14 -8.05
N ALA A 17 -3.74 14.57 -6.78
CA ALA A 17 -2.46 15.01 -6.24
C ALA A 17 -1.43 13.87 -6.36
N ASP A 18 -0.15 14.20 -6.54
CA ASP A 18 0.92 13.21 -6.55
C ASP A 18 0.98 12.46 -5.21
N PHE A 19 1.29 11.16 -5.25
CA PHE A 19 1.46 10.34 -4.05
C PHE A 19 2.55 10.89 -3.13
N ALA A 20 3.62 11.39 -3.71
CA ALA A 20 4.68 12.12 -3.04
C ALA A 20 4.89 13.47 -3.75
N ASP A 21 4.69 14.56 -3.05
CA ASP A 21 4.90 15.89 -3.62
C ASP A 21 6.39 16.27 -3.78
N ASP A 22 6.66 17.32 -4.53
CA ASP A 22 8.02 17.77 -4.82
C ASP A 22 8.84 18.10 -3.57
N SER A 23 8.19 18.63 -2.52
CA SER A 23 8.87 18.97 -1.26
C SER A 23 9.40 17.73 -0.56
N LEU A 24 8.62 16.66 -0.53
CA LEU A 24 9.02 15.36 0.00
C LEU A 24 10.13 14.73 -0.85
N ILE A 25 10.01 14.79 -2.18
CA ILE A 25 11.02 14.25 -3.11
C ILE A 25 12.37 14.95 -2.92
N GLN A 26 12.40 16.27 -2.76
CA GLN A 26 13.61 17.02 -2.46
C GLN A 26 14.19 16.68 -1.08
N LYS A 27 13.33 16.54 -0.07
CA LYS A 27 13.73 16.11 1.28
C LYS A 27 14.38 14.72 1.27
N VAL A 28 13.82 13.78 0.49
CA VAL A 28 14.37 12.44 0.29
C VAL A 28 15.75 12.49 -0.37
N GLU A 29 15.91 13.27 -1.45
CA GLU A 29 17.19 13.42 -2.12
C GLU A 29 18.27 13.96 -1.19
N LYS A 30 17.93 14.99 -0.41
CA LYS A 30 18.86 15.62 0.54
C LYS A 30 19.26 14.69 1.69
N LYS A 31 18.31 13.90 2.22
CA LYS A 31 18.55 13.03 3.38
C LYS A 31 19.25 11.73 3.00
N TYR A 32 18.91 11.17 1.85
CA TYR A 32 19.43 9.89 1.40
C TYR A 32 20.34 10.03 0.19
N ASN A 33 19.78 10.12 -1.02
CA ASN A 33 20.54 10.29 -2.28
C ASN A 33 19.59 10.36 -3.49
N LYS A 34 20.18 10.54 -4.69
CA LYS A 34 19.48 10.54 -5.98
C LYS A 34 18.71 9.25 -6.27
N PHE A 35 19.19 8.08 -5.83
CA PHE A 35 18.52 6.81 -6.09
C PHE A 35 17.21 6.73 -5.30
N ALA A 36 17.23 7.18 -4.04
CA ALA A 36 16.01 7.29 -3.23
C ALA A 36 15.00 8.23 -3.90
N LYS A 37 15.40 9.45 -4.31
CA LYS A 37 14.57 10.35 -5.09
C LYS A 37 13.93 9.67 -6.31
N ASN A 38 14.74 8.96 -7.09
CA ASN A 38 14.27 8.34 -8.33
C ASN A 38 13.17 7.29 -8.08
N ARG A 39 13.18 6.59 -6.94
CA ARG A 39 12.11 5.66 -6.56
C ARG A 39 10.77 6.38 -6.35
N PHE A 40 10.76 7.55 -5.70
CA PHE A 40 9.56 8.36 -5.52
C PHE A 40 9.03 8.91 -6.85
N VAL A 41 9.92 9.43 -7.68
CA VAL A 41 9.55 9.88 -9.04
C VAL A 41 8.99 8.74 -9.88
N ALA A 42 9.56 7.54 -9.77
CA ALA A 42 9.08 6.36 -10.47
C ALA A 42 7.68 5.93 -9.98
N LEU A 43 7.44 6.00 -8.66
CA LEU A 43 6.11 5.71 -8.09
C LEU A 43 5.06 6.71 -8.59
N ASN A 44 5.34 8.01 -8.55
CA ASN A 44 4.41 9.03 -9.06
C ASN A 44 4.10 8.80 -10.55
N LYS A 45 5.13 8.51 -11.37
CA LYS A 45 4.94 8.18 -12.80
C LYS A 45 4.09 6.94 -12.99
N LEU A 46 4.32 5.90 -12.19
CA LEU A 46 3.51 4.68 -12.25
C LEU A 46 2.05 4.98 -11.92
N ILE A 47 1.79 5.64 -10.79
CA ILE A 47 0.44 5.99 -10.33
C ILE A 47 -0.30 6.77 -11.41
N LYS A 48 0.31 7.82 -11.96
CA LYS A 48 -0.27 8.61 -13.04
C LYS A 48 -0.56 7.79 -14.30
N LYS A 49 0.30 6.83 -14.62
CA LYS A 49 0.12 5.95 -15.78
C LYS A 49 -1.08 5.01 -15.64
N ILE A 50 -1.36 4.56 -14.41
CA ILE A 50 -2.40 3.54 -14.15
C ILE A 50 -3.65 4.08 -13.44
N GLU A 51 -3.74 5.38 -13.15
CA GLU A 51 -4.88 5.97 -12.40
C GLU A 51 -6.23 5.64 -13.01
N ASN A 52 -6.32 5.60 -14.34
CA ASN A 52 -7.54 5.28 -15.11
C ASN A 52 -7.61 3.81 -15.57
N SER A 53 -6.71 2.95 -15.12
CA SER A 53 -6.73 1.53 -15.45
C SER A 53 -7.78 0.78 -14.62
N ASP A 54 -8.11 -0.45 -15.06
CA ASP A 54 -8.95 -1.35 -14.28
C ASP A 54 -8.30 -1.79 -12.96
N THR A 55 -9.09 -2.35 -12.08
CA THR A 55 -8.65 -2.80 -10.75
C THR A 55 -7.51 -3.83 -10.84
N LYS A 56 -7.62 -4.80 -11.75
CA LYS A 56 -6.60 -5.85 -11.91
C LYS A 56 -5.24 -5.24 -12.26
N THR A 57 -5.22 -4.35 -13.24
CA THR A 57 -4.00 -3.64 -13.64
C THR A 57 -3.40 -2.84 -12.48
N LYS A 58 -4.23 -2.13 -11.69
CA LYS A 58 -3.77 -1.40 -10.51
C LYS A 58 -3.13 -2.32 -9.48
N LEU A 59 -3.78 -3.44 -9.14
CA LEU A 59 -3.25 -4.43 -8.20
C LEU A 59 -1.91 -4.99 -8.66
N GLU A 60 -1.81 -5.45 -9.92
CA GLU A 60 -0.60 -6.04 -10.49
C GLU A 60 0.56 -5.03 -10.51
N LYS A 61 0.33 -3.83 -11.03
CA LYS A 61 1.41 -2.83 -11.18
C LYS A 61 1.91 -2.29 -9.84
N VAL A 62 1.04 -2.10 -8.86
CA VAL A 62 1.43 -1.70 -7.50
C VAL A 62 2.18 -2.84 -6.82
N ASN A 63 1.71 -4.08 -6.96
CA ASN A 63 2.39 -5.25 -6.40
C ASN A 63 3.80 -5.41 -6.98
N ASP A 64 3.95 -5.33 -8.31
CA ASP A 64 5.24 -5.43 -8.99
C ASP A 64 6.22 -4.33 -8.53
N PHE A 65 5.73 -3.09 -8.42
CA PHE A 65 6.54 -1.95 -8.04
C PHE A 65 7.17 -2.13 -6.64
N PHE A 66 6.33 -2.41 -5.65
CA PHE A 66 6.83 -2.56 -4.27
C PHE A 66 7.63 -3.87 -4.08
N ASN A 67 7.32 -4.93 -4.81
CA ASN A 67 8.10 -6.17 -4.77
C ASN A 67 9.52 -6.04 -5.37
N ALA A 68 9.86 -4.90 -5.97
CA ALA A 68 11.23 -4.57 -6.38
C ALA A 68 12.10 -4.03 -5.23
N VAL A 69 11.49 -3.58 -4.11
CA VAL A 69 12.19 -3.16 -2.89
C VAL A 69 12.85 -4.39 -2.25
N LYS A 70 13.98 -4.20 -1.60
CA LYS A 70 14.73 -5.29 -0.94
C LYS A 70 14.06 -5.71 0.36
N TYR A 71 14.06 -7.01 0.63
CA TYR A 71 13.67 -7.51 1.95
C TYR A 71 14.75 -7.20 2.98
N GLY A 72 14.34 -6.94 4.23
CA GLY A 72 15.24 -6.78 5.37
C GLY A 72 14.47 -6.63 6.67
N ASP A 73 15.07 -7.14 7.73
CA ASP A 73 14.45 -7.18 9.05
C ASP A 73 14.46 -5.80 9.73
N ASP A 74 13.42 -5.50 10.47
CA ASP A 74 13.25 -4.25 11.23
C ASP A 74 14.40 -3.94 12.16
N LYS A 75 14.94 -4.96 12.84
CA LYS A 75 16.07 -4.81 13.73
C LYS A 75 17.28 -4.19 13.03
N ASP A 76 17.54 -4.59 11.79
CA ASP A 76 18.66 -4.09 10.99
C ASP A 76 18.38 -2.70 10.39
N ILE A 77 17.10 -2.38 10.14
CA ILE A 77 16.69 -1.14 9.48
C ILE A 77 16.40 -0.03 10.49
N TYR A 78 15.70 -0.38 11.57
CA TYR A 78 15.14 0.57 12.55
C TYR A 78 15.69 0.38 13.97
N GLY A 79 16.46 -0.70 14.25
CA GLY A 79 17.00 -1.00 15.57
C GLY A 79 15.99 -1.56 16.56
N VAL A 80 14.78 -1.89 16.10
CA VAL A 80 13.68 -2.49 16.89
C VAL A 80 13.16 -3.73 16.19
N SER A 81 12.52 -4.63 16.93
CA SER A 81 12.12 -5.95 16.40
C SER A 81 10.81 -5.96 15.60
N ASP A 82 10.07 -4.88 15.61
CA ASP A 82 8.72 -4.82 14.99
C ASP A 82 8.34 -3.34 14.81
N TYR A 83 8.56 -2.83 13.60
CA TYR A 83 8.32 -1.44 13.23
C TYR A 83 7.52 -1.37 11.92
N TRP A 84 6.32 -0.84 11.96
CA TRP A 84 5.51 -0.63 10.78
C TRP A 84 5.88 0.70 10.11
N ALA A 85 6.67 0.63 9.05
CA ALA A 85 7.08 1.81 8.33
C ALA A 85 5.93 2.43 7.53
N SER A 86 5.93 3.75 7.43
CA SER A 86 5.10 4.43 6.44
C SER A 86 5.62 4.12 5.02
N PRO A 87 4.77 4.24 3.97
CA PRO A 87 5.21 4.07 2.60
C PRO A 87 6.43 4.91 2.22
N TYR A 88 6.55 6.08 2.84
CA TYR A 88 7.67 6.98 2.56
C TYR A 88 8.98 6.50 3.20
N GLU A 89 8.94 6.02 4.45
CA GLU A 89 10.10 5.43 5.13
C GLU A 89 10.59 4.20 4.38
N PHE A 90 9.67 3.27 4.05
CA PHE A 90 9.96 2.06 3.30
C PHE A 90 10.62 2.35 1.95
N LEU A 91 10.03 3.26 1.15
CA LEU A 91 10.54 3.58 -0.17
C LEU A 91 11.87 4.36 -0.10
N ALA A 92 12.04 5.23 0.89
CA ALA A 92 13.27 6.00 1.06
C ALA A 92 14.47 5.10 1.43
N LYS A 93 14.24 4.12 2.32
CA LYS A 93 15.27 3.16 2.76
C LYS A 93 15.55 2.06 1.72
N ASP A 94 14.64 1.80 0.77
CA ASP A 94 14.72 0.70 -0.20
C ASP A 94 14.87 -0.67 0.46
N LYS A 95 14.25 -0.82 1.63
CA LYS A 95 14.33 -2.01 2.46
C LYS A 95 13.20 -2.05 3.47
N GLY A 96 12.65 -3.24 3.74
CA GLY A 96 11.63 -3.49 4.75
C GLY A 96 11.22 -4.95 4.80
N ASP A 97 10.38 -5.32 5.76
CA ASP A 97 9.85 -6.66 5.91
C ASP A 97 8.38 -6.80 5.44
N CYS A 98 7.71 -7.89 5.80
CA CYS A 98 6.44 -8.25 5.15
C CYS A 98 5.34 -7.21 5.33
N GLU A 99 5.20 -6.60 6.50
CA GLU A 99 4.19 -5.58 6.76
C GLU A 99 4.43 -4.28 6.01
N ASP A 100 5.68 -3.89 5.82
CA ASP A 100 6.03 -2.66 5.10
C ASP A 100 5.58 -2.73 3.63
N TYR A 101 5.77 -3.90 2.99
CA TYR A 101 5.25 -4.13 1.64
C TYR A 101 3.72 -4.02 1.58
N VAL A 102 3.04 -4.62 2.56
CA VAL A 102 1.57 -4.61 2.64
C VAL A 102 1.05 -3.20 2.84
N ILE A 103 1.64 -2.46 3.77
CA ILE A 103 1.29 -1.07 4.09
C ILE A 103 1.49 -0.19 2.86
N ALA A 104 2.65 -0.28 2.20
CA ALA A 104 2.95 0.53 1.03
C ALA A 104 1.99 0.24 -0.14
N LYS A 105 1.68 -1.03 -0.41
CA LYS A 105 0.69 -1.44 -1.42
C LYS A 105 -0.70 -0.90 -1.07
N TYR A 106 -1.13 -1.03 0.19
CA TYR A 106 -2.42 -0.53 0.66
C TYR A 106 -2.58 0.97 0.40
N PHE A 107 -1.59 1.79 0.77
CA PHE A 107 -1.66 3.24 0.58
C PHE A 107 -1.66 3.64 -0.90
N ALA A 108 -0.84 3.01 -1.73
CA ALA A 108 -0.80 3.28 -3.16
C ALA A 108 -2.11 2.89 -3.86
N LEU A 109 -2.69 1.73 -3.51
CA LEU A 109 -3.97 1.29 -4.05
C LEU A 109 -5.12 2.19 -3.57
N LYS A 110 -5.11 2.61 -2.29
CA LYS A 110 -6.05 3.60 -1.78
C LYS A 110 -5.96 4.92 -2.56
N HIS A 111 -4.75 5.40 -2.83
CA HIS A 111 -4.52 6.61 -3.63
C HIS A 111 -5.06 6.46 -5.06
N LEU A 112 -4.96 5.27 -5.65
CA LEU A 112 -5.52 4.91 -6.95
C LEU A 112 -7.04 4.69 -6.93
N GLY A 113 -7.72 4.96 -5.81
CA GLY A 113 -9.18 4.88 -5.67
C GLY A 113 -9.72 3.48 -5.39
N ILE A 114 -8.88 2.50 -5.03
CA ILE A 114 -9.37 1.20 -4.57
C ILE A 114 -10.03 1.38 -3.18
N PRO A 115 -11.31 0.97 -3.01
CA PRO A 115 -12.02 1.12 -1.74
C PRO A 115 -11.30 0.39 -0.60
N THR A 116 -11.06 1.10 0.50
CA THR A 116 -10.37 0.52 1.66
C THR A 116 -11.15 -0.63 2.31
N SER A 117 -12.47 -0.66 2.15
CA SER A 117 -13.33 -1.78 2.59
C SER A 117 -13.05 -3.11 1.88
N LYS A 118 -12.36 -3.07 0.72
CA LYS A 118 -11.98 -4.24 -0.06
C LYS A 118 -10.56 -4.75 0.26
N MET A 119 -9.79 -4.07 1.11
CA MET A 119 -8.39 -4.36 1.37
C MET A 119 -8.16 -4.71 2.83
N PHE A 120 -7.52 -5.85 3.08
CA PHE A 120 -7.20 -6.34 4.43
C PHE A 120 -5.72 -6.68 4.53
N LEU A 121 -5.10 -6.27 5.63
CA LEU A 121 -3.80 -6.75 6.04
C LEU A 121 -4.02 -8.12 6.69
N SER A 122 -3.54 -9.18 6.07
CA SER A 122 -3.83 -10.55 6.48
C SER A 122 -2.59 -11.19 7.08
N TYR A 123 -2.67 -11.54 8.36
CA TYR A 123 -1.68 -12.39 9.00
C TYR A 123 -1.90 -13.82 8.57
N VAL A 124 -0.84 -14.46 8.10
CA VAL A 124 -0.85 -15.82 7.60
C VAL A 124 0.33 -16.61 8.15
N LYS A 125 0.19 -17.93 8.21
CA LYS A 125 1.30 -18.84 8.44
C LYS A 125 1.76 -19.40 7.10
N VAL A 126 3.05 -19.29 6.82
CA VAL A 126 3.64 -19.91 5.62
C VAL A 126 4.05 -21.34 5.95
N LYS A 127 3.70 -22.29 5.08
CA LYS A 127 4.06 -23.70 5.25
C LYS A 127 5.57 -23.87 5.33
N GLY A 128 6.04 -24.47 6.43
CA GLY A 128 7.47 -24.68 6.67
C GLY A 128 8.21 -23.50 7.32
N ALA A 129 7.54 -22.36 7.54
CA ALA A 129 8.11 -21.24 8.31
C ALA A 129 7.66 -21.27 9.78
N THR A 130 8.50 -20.73 10.67
CA THR A 130 8.19 -20.59 12.10
C THR A 130 7.44 -19.29 12.39
N ASP A 131 7.77 -18.24 11.66
CA ASP A 131 7.24 -16.91 11.89
C ASP A 131 5.94 -16.64 11.11
N THR A 132 5.15 -15.73 11.62
CA THR A 132 3.98 -15.22 10.90
C THR A 132 4.42 -14.32 9.75
N HIS A 133 3.63 -14.34 8.68
CA HIS A 133 3.83 -13.49 7.51
C HIS A 133 2.62 -12.60 7.30
N MET A 134 2.81 -11.46 6.62
CA MET A 134 1.73 -10.56 6.28
C MET A 134 1.58 -10.40 4.77
N VAL A 135 0.35 -10.51 4.28
CA VAL A 135 -0.02 -10.28 2.88
C VAL A 135 -1.16 -9.27 2.78
N LEU A 136 -1.29 -8.62 1.64
CA LEU A 136 -2.48 -7.80 1.35
C LEU A 136 -3.51 -8.66 0.63
N SER A 137 -4.68 -8.81 1.25
CA SER A 137 -5.83 -9.50 0.66
C SER A 137 -6.80 -8.48 0.07
N TYR A 138 -7.12 -8.64 -1.22
CA TYR A 138 -8.11 -7.83 -1.92
C TYR A 138 -9.36 -8.65 -2.22
N PHE A 139 -10.53 -8.17 -1.77
CA PHE A 139 -11.84 -8.77 -2.00
C PHE A 139 -12.62 -7.92 -2.99
N GLU A 140 -13.03 -8.50 -4.13
CA GLU A 140 -13.88 -7.79 -5.09
C GLU A 140 -15.26 -7.48 -4.51
N SER A 141 -15.80 -8.40 -3.72
CA SER A 141 -17.02 -8.25 -2.93
C SER A 141 -16.85 -8.95 -1.56
N PRO A 142 -17.71 -8.67 -0.56
CA PRO A 142 -17.57 -9.26 0.77
C PRO A 142 -17.49 -10.79 0.82
N ASN A 143 -18.13 -11.47 -0.15
CA ASN A 143 -18.17 -12.92 -0.22
C ASN A 143 -17.29 -13.51 -1.34
N SER A 144 -16.49 -12.68 -2.02
CA SER A 144 -15.58 -13.17 -3.05
C SER A 144 -14.34 -13.79 -2.44
N GLU A 145 -13.73 -14.71 -3.17
CA GLU A 145 -12.40 -15.20 -2.87
C GLU A 145 -11.38 -14.06 -3.01
N PRO A 146 -10.49 -13.84 -2.02
CA PRO A 146 -9.53 -12.75 -2.13
C PRO A 146 -8.38 -13.07 -3.10
N LEU A 147 -7.90 -12.02 -3.75
CA LEU A 147 -6.62 -11.99 -4.43
C LEU A 147 -5.52 -11.65 -3.43
N ILE A 148 -4.41 -12.39 -3.46
CA ILE A 148 -3.32 -12.27 -2.51
C ILE A 148 -2.13 -11.54 -3.16
N LEU A 149 -1.82 -10.35 -2.63
CA LEU A 149 -0.64 -9.58 -2.98
C LEU A 149 0.44 -9.84 -1.93
N ASP A 150 1.52 -10.46 -2.35
CA ASP A 150 2.56 -10.97 -1.46
C ASP A 150 3.94 -10.44 -1.87
N SER A 151 4.88 -10.36 -0.92
CA SER A 151 6.30 -10.04 -1.16
C SER A 151 7.12 -11.28 -1.54
N ILE A 152 6.72 -12.46 -1.05
CA ILE A 152 7.39 -13.74 -1.33
C ILE A 152 7.02 -14.25 -2.72
N ARG A 153 5.72 -14.33 -3.03
CA ARG A 153 5.24 -14.69 -4.38
C ARG A 153 4.81 -13.42 -5.12
N LYS A 154 5.61 -13.04 -6.12
CA LYS A 154 5.40 -11.79 -6.86
C LYS A 154 4.14 -11.78 -7.72
N ILE A 155 3.66 -12.96 -8.16
CA ILE A 155 2.43 -13.09 -8.95
C ILE A 155 1.23 -13.11 -7.99
N ILE A 156 0.20 -12.34 -8.33
CA ILE A 156 -1.06 -12.33 -7.58
C ILE A 156 -1.86 -13.58 -7.91
N PHE A 157 -2.24 -14.32 -6.89
CA PHE A 157 -3.08 -15.51 -6.99
C PHE A 157 -4.34 -15.36 -6.14
N PRO A 158 -5.45 -16.02 -6.51
CA PRO A 158 -6.57 -16.22 -5.59
C PRO A 158 -6.14 -17.11 -4.41
N ALA A 159 -6.79 -16.94 -3.25
CA ALA A 159 -6.43 -17.65 -2.02
C ALA A 159 -6.41 -19.17 -2.18
N SER A 160 -7.33 -19.74 -2.98
CA SER A 160 -7.39 -21.19 -3.28
C SER A 160 -6.16 -21.74 -4.03
N LYS A 161 -5.32 -20.86 -4.60
CA LYS A 161 -4.05 -21.21 -5.25
C LYS A 161 -2.83 -20.92 -4.37
N ARG A 162 -3.07 -20.61 -3.10
CA ARG A 162 -2.05 -20.33 -2.09
C ARG A 162 -2.14 -21.36 -0.96
N ASP A 163 -1.95 -22.62 -1.34
CA ASP A 163 -1.89 -23.79 -0.44
C ASP A 163 -0.68 -23.79 0.51
N ASP A 164 0.25 -22.88 0.27
CA ASP A 164 1.38 -22.55 1.12
C ASP A 164 1.00 -21.61 2.29
N LEU A 165 -0.18 -20.97 2.25
CA LEU A 165 -0.62 -20.00 3.26
C LEU A 165 -1.81 -20.54 4.07
N THR A 166 -1.72 -20.39 5.39
CA THR A 166 -2.85 -20.64 6.31
C THR A 166 -3.25 -19.31 6.96
N PRO A 167 -4.47 -18.79 6.73
CA PRO A 167 -4.90 -17.52 7.32
C PRO A 167 -5.03 -17.65 8.84
N ILE A 168 -4.57 -16.61 9.56
CA ILE A 168 -4.68 -16.48 11.01
C ILE A 168 -5.70 -15.41 11.35
N TYR A 169 -5.52 -14.20 10.80
CA TYR A 169 -6.32 -13.04 11.13
C TYR A 169 -6.31 -12.01 10.00
N ASN A 170 -7.48 -11.45 9.68
CA ASN A 170 -7.62 -10.34 8.74
C ASN A 170 -7.84 -9.04 9.48
N PHE A 171 -7.00 -8.05 9.22
CA PHE A 171 -7.07 -6.73 9.80
C PHE A 171 -7.45 -5.69 8.74
N ASN A 172 -8.57 -5.01 8.95
CA ASN A 172 -8.89 -3.81 8.17
C ASN A 172 -8.75 -2.59 9.09
N PRO A 173 -7.84 -1.65 8.79
CA PRO A 173 -7.54 -0.53 9.68
C PRO A 173 -8.69 0.47 9.85
N ASN A 174 -9.74 0.36 9.03
CA ASN A 174 -10.93 1.21 9.13
C ASN A 174 -12.11 0.54 9.88
N ILE A 175 -11.92 -0.71 10.33
CA ILE A 175 -12.95 -1.47 11.05
C ILE A 175 -12.43 -1.78 12.45
N LEU A 176 -13.13 -1.30 13.47
CA LEU A 176 -12.80 -1.61 14.87
C LEU A 176 -13.34 -3.00 15.23
N ASP A 177 -12.49 -3.82 15.82
CA ASP A 177 -12.93 -5.11 16.38
C ASP A 177 -13.70 -4.89 17.67
N LYS A 178 -14.97 -5.30 17.72
CA LYS A 178 -15.88 -5.13 18.87
C LYS A 178 -15.88 -3.71 19.45
N GLY A 179 -15.68 -2.70 18.59
CA GLY A 179 -15.65 -1.29 18.98
C GLY A 179 -14.37 -0.83 19.69
N SER A 180 -13.32 -1.66 19.76
CA SER A 180 -12.06 -1.33 20.42
C SER A 180 -10.85 -1.43 19.48
N LYS A 181 -9.79 -0.67 19.80
CA LYS A 181 -8.52 -0.72 19.09
C LYS A 181 -7.67 -1.91 19.54
N THR A 182 -7.30 -2.77 18.60
CA THR A 182 -6.31 -3.84 18.81
C THR A 182 -4.87 -3.31 18.79
N ALA A 183 -3.89 -4.17 19.07
CA ALA A 183 -2.47 -3.82 18.91
C ALA A 183 -2.15 -3.38 17.47
N ALA A 184 -2.71 -4.06 16.46
CA ALA A 184 -2.55 -3.68 15.06
C ALA A 184 -3.11 -2.28 14.76
N HIS A 185 -4.25 -1.88 15.33
CA HIS A 185 -4.79 -0.53 15.19
C HIS A 185 -3.84 0.52 15.78
N ARG A 186 -3.21 0.25 16.94
CA ARG A 186 -2.25 1.20 17.53
C ARG A 186 -1.01 1.39 16.67
N LYS A 187 -0.47 0.31 16.08
CA LYS A 187 0.62 0.40 15.11
C LYS A 187 0.20 1.17 13.87
N TRP A 188 -1.00 0.90 13.36
CA TRP A 188 -1.56 1.62 12.23
C TRP A 188 -1.70 3.12 12.49
N ASP A 189 -2.10 3.53 13.69
CA ASP A 189 -2.16 4.97 14.05
C ASP A 189 -0.77 5.64 13.93
N VAL A 190 0.30 4.92 14.29
CA VAL A 190 1.69 5.41 14.12
C VAL A 190 2.02 5.54 12.63
N VAL A 191 1.69 4.54 11.82
CA VAL A 191 1.86 4.60 10.35
C VAL A 191 1.14 5.81 9.77
N LEU A 192 -0.13 6.01 10.13
CA LEU A 192 -0.92 7.15 9.67
C LEU A 192 -0.30 8.48 10.08
N LYS A 193 0.21 8.58 11.30
CA LYS A 193 0.92 9.78 11.77
C LYS A 193 2.17 10.03 10.92
N ASN A 194 3.05 9.01 10.80
CA ASN A 194 4.30 9.10 10.05
C ASN A 194 4.07 9.45 8.57
N PHE A 195 3.01 8.88 7.96
CA PHE A 195 2.63 9.18 6.58
C PHE A 195 2.16 10.63 6.42
N ARG A 196 1.29 11.13 7.32
CA ARG A 196 0.83 12.53 7.29
C ARG A 196 1.96 13.53 7.50
N GLU A 197 2.87 13.23 8.41
CA GLU A 197 4.05 14.06 8.71
C GLU A 197 5.17 13.91 7.68
N LYS A 198 4.97 13.09 6.64
CA LYS A 198 5.97 12.80 5.60
C LYS A 198 7.32 12.40 6.22
N LYS A 199 7.27 11.52 7.21
CA LYS A 199 8.46 10.94 7.82
C LYS A 199 9.21 10.06 6.83
N ILE A 200 10.54 10.22 6.75
CA ILE A 200 11.45 9.47 5.89
C ILE A 200 12.68 9.03 6.66
#